data_bb0da4a170cfb848fcba68e7a6018fb5
#
_entry.id   bb0da4a170cfb848fcba68e7a6018fb5
#
_cell.length_a   1.000
_cell.length_b   1.000
_cell.length_c   1.000
_cell.angle_alpha   90.00
_cell.angle_beta   90.00
_cell.angle_gamma   90.00
#
_symmetry.space_group_name_H-M   'P 1'
#
loop_
_entity.id
_entity.type
_entity.pdbx_description
1 polymer ?
#
loop_
_entity_poly.entity_id
_entity_poly.type
_entity_poly.pdbx_seq_one_letter_code
_entity_poly.pdbx_strand_id
1 'polypeptide(L)'
;MPGSTKSVGKFIVLDSETGYGEIIFSEEFKQQYPELEHFRVFKNKKKRELEFKIIDPEENFLANASKVVRLHGGATWALNQIVGGSPLVKALREVFSDYHKDRRLLALAYYLVINGDSALANYEEFAEATFLPYIRGRSSGAISRLLRSIKKDHLSKFLNALQKETQKAYGTMLTERRYWALDSTSITSYSENISSVECGHNKDLIEAPQTNVLLVVDQTTGEPVYFRNFDGNTPDVSTVRNTLAELAIMQIDYSNVVLVTDRGYSSSQNWEDMMRNGMSFVSNARRNLNSAITELINEHYAQLLDWNNYLDFIEQSAVTVPIAWRYDEFPVEGLRRQKQTKKTLYVHLYYNHSINEEDGRRLRTALFKAIGQYKADPAKLTDAQRVLFKNYADEATDGTPTINMQKADQKLRYSGVRVLVSDVITDAQECHIAYENRVQVEHAFRTLKTRLACDRTNVHSTEAWEGKLFLQMLATSISQMVRMRIKSYNEEVQKSGRKLGYRLHYDSDRKLLAKLNNIYLLKCPSGWVFDEISGHKKDLFRIIGVPVPTVGKTMVEDKEDDQEIDISDDTSMDIALDDLENL
;
A
#
# COMPACT_ATOMS: atom_id res chain seq x y z
N MET A 1 -27.55 46.60 51.58
CA MET A 1 -26.75 46.24 50.39
C MET A 1 -27.72 45.67 49.37
N PRO A 2 -27.81 46.17 48.12
CA PRO A 2 -28.65 45.55 47.12
C PRO A 2 -28.03 44.20 46.75
N GLY A 3 -28.85 43.14 46.90
CA GLY A 3 -28.44 41.79 46.58
C GLY A 3 -28.07 41.64 45.10
N SER A 4 -26.95 40.96 44.83
CA SER A 4 -26.50 40.62 43.48
C SER A 4 -27.54 39.74 42.81
N THR A 5 -28.23 40.25 41.81
CA THR A 5 -29.10 39.46 40.92
C THR A 5 -28.27 38.52 40.06
N LYS A 6 -28.31 37.23 40.37
CA LYS A 6 -27.71 36.23 39.49
C LYS A 6 -28.66 35.97 38.30
N SER A 7 -28.16 35.98 37.10
CA SER A 7 -28.90 35.56 35.89
C SER A 7 -29.19 34.08 35.96
N VAL A 8 -30.42 33.67 35.96
CA VAL A 8 -30.84 32.26 36.01
C VAL A 8 -30.96 31.59 34.61
N GLY A 9 -30.88 32.39 33.53
CA GLY A 9 -31.05 31.90 32.15
C GLY A 9 -31.48 32.97 31.17
N LYS A 10 -31.95 32.58 30.00
CA LYS A 10 -32.47 33.44 28.92
C LYS A 10 -33.98 33.40 28.89
N PHE A 11 -34.65 34.52 28.64
CA PHE A 11 -36.08 34.62 28.45
C PHE A 11 -36.36 34.82 26.96
N ILE A 12 -37.07 33.87 26.35
CA ILE A 12 -37.51 33.93 24.95
C ILE A 12 -38.97 34.37 24.91
N VAL A 13 -39.20 35.53 24.33
CA VAL A 13 -40.59 36.08 24.17
C VAL A 13 -41.29 35.33 23.05
N LEU A 14 -42.41 34.72 23.36
CA LEU A 14 -43.27 34.00 22.41
C LEU A 14 -44.44 34.89 21.93
N ASP A 15 -44.89 35.79 22.77
CA ASP A 15 -45.92 36.78 22.45
C ASP A 15 -45.51 38.14 23.03
N SER A 16 -45.26 39.11 22.14
CA SER A 16 -44.84 40.46 22.49
C SER A 16 -45.95 41.33 23.11
N GLU A 17 -47.24 41.07 22.80
CA GLU A 17 -48.33 41.86 23.31
C GLU A 17 -48.64 41.52 24.77
N THR A 18 -48.60 40.26 25.14
CA THR A 18 -48.86 39.81 26.51
C THR A 18 -47.60 39.75 27.37
N GLY A 19 -46.42 39.79 26.74
CA GLY A 19 -45.15 39.57 27.44
C GLY A 19 -44.99 38.13 27.93
N TYR A 20 -45.68 37.16 27.28
CA TYR A 20 -45.55 35.74 27.55
C TYR A 20 -44.33 35.17 26.87
N GLY A 21 -43.58 34.33 27.57
CA GLY A 21 -42.37 33.74 27.01
C GLY A 21 -41.83 32.60 27.83
N GLU A 22 -40.88 31.87 27.29
CA GLU A 22 -40.24 30.72 27.92
C GLU A 22 -38.91 31.14 28.59
N ILE A 23 -38.61 30.57 29.75
CA ILE A 23 -37.35 30.72 30.44
C ILE A 23 -36.49 29.51 30.11
N ILE A 24 -35.37 29.73 29.43
CA ILE A 24 -34.32 28.72 29.23
C ILE A 24 -33.25 28.92 30.32
N PHE A 25 -33.21 28.02 31.26
CA PHE A 25 -32.26 28.07 32.37
C PHE A 25 -30.81 27.80 31.87
N SER A 26 -29.81 28.44 32.52
CA SER A 26 -28.40 28.16 32.33
C SER A 26 -28.04 26.76 32.86
N GLU A 27 -27.01 26.14 32.33
CA GLU A 27 -26.56 24.82 32.80
C GLU A 27 -26.14 24.84 34.28
N GLU A 28 -25.52 25.94 34.74
CA GLU A 28 -25.16 26.12 36.15
C GLU A 28 -26.41 26.14 37.05
N PHE A 29 -27.49 26.76 36.60
CA PHE A 29 -28.75 26.80 37.34
C PHE A 29 -29.48 25.46 37.35
N LYS A 30 -29.45 24.72 36.26
CA LYS A 30 -29.99 23.36 36.19
C LYS A 30 -29.22 22.38 37.08
N GLN A 31 -27.89 22.50 37.15
CA GLN A 31 -27.08 21.69 38.08
C GLN A 31 -27.44 21.96 39.56
N GLN A 32 -27.82 23.18 39.88
CA GLN A 32 -28.24 23.52 41.22
C GLN A 32 -29.70 23.08 41.55
N TYR A 33 -30.54 22.95 40.53
CA TYR A 33 -31.96 22.54 40.61
C TYR A 33 -32.28 21.49 39.57
N PRO A 34 -31.86 20.23 39.75
CA PRO A 34 -32.04 19.17 38.79
C PRO A 34 -33.51 18.86 38.42
N GLU A 35 -34.43 19.11 39.33
CA GLU A 35 -35.88 18.94 39.10
C GLU A 35 -36.42 19.81 37.96
N LEU A 36 -35.76 20.92 37.63
CA LEU A 36 -36.16 21.78 36.51
C LEU A 36 -35.92 21.14 35.13
N GLU A 37 -35.17 20.06 35.05
CA GLU A 37 -35.01 19.30 33.79
C GLU A 37 -36.31 18.65 33.31
N HIS A 38 -37.29 18.46 34.24
CA HIS A 38 -38.57 17.84 33.94
C HIS A 38 -39.67 18.85 33.59
N PHE A 39 -39.35 20.17 33.56
CA PHE A 39 -40.33 21.22 33.35
C PHE A 39 -39.84 22.24 32.30
N ARG A 40 -40.79 22.65 31.42
CA ARG A 40 -40.69 23.91 30.68
C ARG A 40 -41.33 25.00 31.50
N VAL A 41 -40.63 26.09 31.70
CA VAL A 41 -41.10 27.20 32.55
C VAL A 41 -41.40 28.40 31.69
N PHE A 42 -42.65 28.83 31.72
CA PHE A 42 -43.12 30.01 31.00
C PHE A 42 -43.40 31.14 31.99
N LYS A 43 -43.17 32.37 31.57
CA LYS A 43 -43.39 33.57 32.35
C LYS A 43 -44.27 34.53 31.57
N ASN A 44 -45.32 35.01 32.24
CA ASN A 44 -46.06 36.16 31.76
C ASN A 44 -45.56 37.40 32.49
N LYS A 45 -44.89 38.32 31.79
CA LYS A 45 -44.29 39.52 32.39
C LYS A 45 -45.35 40.50 32.93
N LYS A 46 -46.52 40.62 32.31
CA LYS A 46 -47.59 41.54 32.76
C LYS A 46 -48.26 41.02 33.99
N LYS A 47 -48.54 39.72 34.09
CA LYS A 47 -49.21 39.09 35.25
C LYS A 47 -48.21 38.67 36.35
N ARG A 48 -46.89 38.66 36.09
CA ARG A 48 -45.84 38.19 36.99
C ARG A 48 -46.02 36.71 37.42
N GLU A 49 -46.70 35.91 36.61
CA GLU A 49 -46.97 34.51 36.88
C GLU A 49 -45.96 33.62 36.18
N LEU A 50 -45.58 32.52 36.86
CA LEU A 50 -44.80 31.42 36.30
C LEU A 50 -45.73 30.23 36.07
N GLU A 51 -45.64 29.64 34.88
CA GLU A 51 -46.36 28.43 34.51
C GLU A 51 -45.34 27.32 34.30
N PHE A 52 -45.48 26.20 35.00
CA PHE A 52 -44.67 25.02 34.89
C PHE A 52 -45.43 23.97 34.07
N LYS A 53 -44.88 23.60 32.92
CA LYS A 53 -45.42 22.49 32.11
C LYS A 53 -44.47 21.31 32.22
N ILE A 54 -44.99 20.15 32.59
CA ILE A 54 -44.23 18.91 32.61
C ILE A 54 -43.79 18.60 31.18
N ILE A 55 -42.53 18.34 30.99
CA ILE A 55 -42.02 17.90 29.69
C ILE A 55 -42.51 16.46 29.49
N ASP A 56 -43.31 16.25 28.44
CA ASP A 56 -43.71 14.90 28.07
C ASP A 56 -42.42 14.06 27.83
N PRO A 57 -42.25 12.94 28.53
CA PRO A 57 -41.09 12.07 28.35
C PRO A 57 -40.91 11.62 26.92
N GLU A 58 -41.98 11.39 26.15
CA GLU A 58 -41.92 11.01 24.72
C GLU A 58 -41.46 12.18 23.84
N GLU A 59 -42.00 13.40 24.03
CA GLU A 59 -41.55 14.58 23.27
C GLU A 59 -40.07 14.92 23.58
N ASN A 60 -39.66 14.79 24.84
CA ASN A 60 -38.26 15.03 25.24
C ASN A 60 -37.35 13.96 24.68
N PHE A 61 -37.76 12.69 24.67
CA PHE A 61 -37.05 11.59 24.08
C PHE A 61 -36.83 11.80 22.57
N LEU A 62 -37.88 12.12 21.82
CA LEU A 62 -37.80 12.37 20.38
C LEU A 62 -36.98 13.60 20.05
N ALA A 63 -37.09 14.69 20.82
CA ALA A 63 -36.29 15.91 20.63
C ALA A 63 -34.81 15.68 20.92
N ASN A 64 -34.48 14.83 21.88
CA ASN A 64 -33.09 14.47 22.20
C ASN A 64 -32.54 13.40 21.23
N ALA A 65 -33.34 12.44 20.82
CA ALA A 65 -32.99 11.44 19.84
C ALA A 65 -32.58 12.08 18.48
N SER A 66 -33.28 13.15 18.07
CA SER A 66 -32.95 13.89 16.84
C SER A 66 -31.65 14.67 16.91
N LYS A 67 -31.07 14.89 18.11
CA LYS A 67 -29.81 15.61 18.34
C LYS A 67 -28.61 14.69 18.52
N VAL A 68 -28.79 13.37 18.55
CA VAL A 68 -27.69 12.42 18.76
C VAL A 68 -26.83 12.39 17.50
N VAL A 69 -25.60 12.87 17.62
CA VAL A 69 -24.59 12.72 16.56
C VAL A 69 -24.10 11.29 16.55
N ARG A 70 -24.17 10.67 15.39
CA ARG A 70 -23.82 9.28 15.16
C ARG A 70 -22.74 9.20 14.07
N LEU A 71 -21.57 8.65 14.39
CA LEU A 71 -20.46 8.50 13.47
C LEU A 71 -20.07 7.04 13.30
N HIS A 72 -19.62 6.67 12.13
CA HIS A 72 -18.95 5.40 11.91
C HIS A 72 -17.66 5.33 12.72
N GLY A 73 -17.43 4.28 13.51
CA GLY A 73 -16.27 4.24 14.41
C GLY A 73 -15.57 2.90 14.54
N GLY A 74 -16.23 1.79 14.19
CA GLY A 74 -15.66 0.47 14.42
C GLY A 74 -14.42 0.16 13.59
N ALA A 75 -14.36 0.61 12.32
CA ALA A 75 -13.17 0.44 11.49
C ALA A 75 -12.02 1.30 12.00
N THR A 76 -12.27 2.55 12.38
CA THR A 76 -11.25 3.43 12.97
C THR A 76 -10.72 2.88 14.28
N TRP A 77 -11.59 2.36 15.15
CA TRP A 77 -11.17 1.68 16.37
C TRP A 77 -10.21 0.53 16.07
N ALA A 78 -10.58 -0.36 15.13
CA ALA A 78 -9.76 -1.48 14.73
C ALA A 78 -8.39 -1.05 14.20
N LEU A 79 -8.37 -0.06 13.30
CA LEU A 79 -7.13 0.49 12.76
C LEU A 79 -6.27 1.12 13.85
N ASN A 80 -6.84 1.90 14.77
CA ASN A 80 -6.10 2.48 15.90
C ASN A 80 -5.44 1.40 16.79
N GLN A 81 -6.12 0.28 17.02
CA GLN A 81 -5.55 -0.85 17.78
C GLN A 81 -4.42 -1.55 17.02
N ILE A 82 -4.51 -1.66 15.70
CA ILE A 82 -3.49 -2.30 14.86
C ILE A 82 -2.26 -1.41 14.71
N VAL A 83 -2.48 -0.12 14.45
CA VAL A 83 -1.43 0.81 13.97
C VAL A 83 -0.85 1.66 15.09
N GLY A 84 -1.62 1.97 16.15
CA GLY A 84 -1.28 2.98 17.15
C GLY A 84 0.06 2.77 17.87
N GLY A 85 0.47 1.52 18.10
CA GLY A 85 1.76 1.17 18.70
C GLY A 85 2.84 0.76 17.70
N SER A 86 2.54 0.77 16.38
CA SER A 86 3.41 0.26 15.33
C SER A 86 4.64 1.15 15.09
N PRO A 87 5.72 0.59 14.51
CA PRO A 87 6.85 1.36 14.02
C PRO A 87 6.44 2.48 13.06
N LEU A 88 5.44 2.23 12.20
CA LEU A 88 4.91 3.19 11.23
C LEU A 88 4.42 4.48 11.89
N VAL A 89 3.56 4.38 12.91
CA VAL A 89 2.99 5.55 13.59
C VAL A 89 4.05 6.27 14.43
N LYS A 90 4.98 5.53 15.06
CA LYS A 90 6.08 6.15 15.79
C LYS A 90 6.97 6.98 14.87
N ALA A 91 7.36 6.43 13.72
CA ALA A 91 8.13 7.15 12.71
C ALA A 91 7.36 8.36 12.14
N LEU A 92 6.06 8.21 11.92
CA LEU A 92 5.21 9.30 11.44
C LEU A 92 5.16 10.46 12.45
N ARG A 93 5.01 10.17 13.74
CA ARG A 93 5.03 11.17 14.82
C ARG A 93 6.40 11.84 14.96
N GLU A 94 7.49 11.08 14.85
CA GLU A 94 8.85 11.63 14.95
C GLU A 94 9.10 12.73 13.90
N VAL A 95 8.55 12.58 12.69
CA VAL A 95 8.85 13.46 11.55
C VAL A 95 7.77 14.51 11.28
N PHE A 96 6.51 14.21 11.61
CA PHE A 96 5.35 15.02 11.20
C PHE A 96 4.48 15.48 12.39
N SER A 97 5.03 15.59 13.60
CA SER A 97 4.28 16.07 14.77
C SER A 97 3.82 17.52 14.64
N ASP A 98 4.56 18.35 13.88
CA ASP A 98 4.24 19.76 13.71
C ASP A 98 2.84 19.97 13.11
N TYR A 99 2.04 20.85 13.72
CA TYR A 99 0.68 21.19 13.26
C TYR A 99 -0.22 19.96 13.06
N HIS A 100 -0.04 18.90 13.84
CA HIS A 100 -0.79 17.64 13.75
C HIS A 100 -0.76 16.99 12.35
N LYS A 101 0.31 17.20 11.58
CA LYS A 101 0.45 16.61 10.23
C LYS A 101 0.41 15.09 10.30
N ASP A 102 1.01 14.47 11.32
CA ASP A 102 0.97 13.03 11.57
C ASP A 102 -0.48 12.51 11.69
N ARG A 103 -1.30 13.15 12.51
CA ARG A 103 -2.71 12.78 12.70
C ARG A 103 -3.54 13.02 11.43
N ARG A 104 -3.26 14.11 10.70
CA ARG A 104 -3.93 14.41 9.42
C ARG A 104 -3.58 13.37 8.34
N LEU A 105 -2.32 13.01 8.22
CA LEU A 105 -1.86 11.97 7.29
C LEU A 105 -2.46 10.61 7.65
N LEU A 106 -2.52 10.28 8.95
CA LEU A 106 -3.13 9.04 9.41
C LEU A 106 -4.64 8.99 9.11
N ALA A 107 -5.36 10.10 9.33
CA ALA A 107 -6.79 10.19 9.01
C ALA A 107 -7.07 10.03 7.51
N LEU A 108 -6.25 10.65 6.65
CA LEU A 108 -6.32 10.49 5.20
C LEU A 108 -5.96 9.05 4.76
N ALA A 109 -4.96 8.43 5.39
CA ALA A 109 -4.62 7.03 5.13
C ALA A 109 -5.77 6.09 5.52
N TYR A 110 -6.45 6.35 6.65
CA TYR A 110 -7.64 5.59 7.05
C TYR A 110 -8.78 5.74 6.04
N TYR A 111 -9.00 6.95 5.51
CA TYR A 111 -9.95 7.16 4.43
C TYR A 111 -9.65 6.25 3.23
N LEU A 112 -8.42 6.25 2.75
CA LEU A 112 -8.02 5.40 1.62
C LEU A 112 -8.27 3.90 1.91
N VAL A 113 -7.93 3.45 3.11
CA VAL A 113 -8.05 2.03 3.51
C VAL A 113 -9.50 1.60 3.72
N ILE A 114 -10.33 2.44 4.34
CA ILE A 114 -11.72 2.12 4.66
C ILE A 114 -12.62 2.29 3.44
N ASN A 115 -12.48 3.42 2.72
CA ASN A 115 -13.35 3.77 1.60
C ASN A 115 -12.90 3.10 0.29
N GLY A 116 -11.59 2.89 0.11
CA GLY A 116 -11.01 2.32 -1.11
C GLY A 116 -11.19 3.23 -2.31
N ASP A 117 -11.19 4.54 -2.10
CA ASP A 117 -11.24 5.57 -3.12
C ASP A 117 -10.02 6.49 -3.00
N SER A 118 -9.35 6.76 -4.11
CA SER A 118 -8.17 7.65 -4.16
C SER A 118 -8.52 9.11 -4.41
N ALA A 119 -9.80 9.43 -4.65
CA ALA A 119 -10.26 10.79 -4.88
C ALA A 119 -10.36 11.55 -3.55
N LEU A 120 -9.29 12.24 -3.18
CA LEU A 120 -9.22 12.99 -1.91
C LEU A 120 -10.25 14.14 -1.83
N ALA A 121 -10.89 14.49 -2.94
CA ALA A 121 -12.02 15.43 -2.96
C ALA A 121 -13.22 14.93 -2.15
N ASN A 122 -13.40 13.60 -2.04
CA ASN A 122 -14.50 12.98 -1.31
C ASN A 122 -14.20 12.80 0.20
N TYR A 123 -13.00 13.23 0.64
CA TYR A 123 -12.59 13.04 2.04
C TYR A 123 -13.45 13.84 3.03
N GLU A 124 -13.90 15.03 2.66
CA GLU A 124 -14.65 15.90 3.56
C GLU A 124 -15.98 15.24 3.98
N GLU A 125 -16.74 14.72 3.02
CA GLU A 125 -17.98 13.98 3.27
C GLU A 125 -17.74 12.73 4.13
N PHE A 126 -16.69 11.97 3.82
CA PHE A 126 -16.31 10.81 4.62
C PHE A 126 -15.95 11.19 6.06
N ALA A 127 -15.22 12.29 6.26
CA ALA A 127 -14.79 12.76 7.56
C ALA A 127 -15.95 13.31 8.42
N GLU A 128 -17.03 13.79 7.78
CA GLU A 128 -18.23 14.20 8.49
C GLU A 128 -19.00 13.02 9.07
N ALA A 129 -18.97 11.88 8.38
CA ALA A 129 -19.69 10.67 8.78
C ALA A 129 -18.86 9.70 9.64
N THR A 130 -17.54 9.93 9.80
CA THR A 130 -16.62 8.95 10.40
C THR A 130 -15.82 9.55 11.56
N PHE A 131 -15.71 8.82 12.64
CA PHE A 131 -14.84 9.17 13.77
C PHE A 131 -13.38 8.91 13.38
N LEU A 132 -12.61 9.96 13.19
CA LEU A 132 -11.23 9.92 12.70
C LEU A 132 -10.23 10.44 13.77
N PRO A 133 -8.94 10.07 13.67
CA PRO A 133 -7.89 10.57 14.58
C PRO A 133 -7.75 12.10 14.58
N TYR A 134 -8.15 12.75 13.49
CA TYR A 134 -8.12 14.20 13.32
C TYR A 134 -9.11 14.65 12.26
N ILE A 135 -9.89 15.69 12.54
CA ILE A 135 -11.00 16.15 11.68
C ILE A 135 -10.83 17.57 11.11
N ARG A 136 -9.80 18.32 11.52
CA ARG A 136 -9.56 19.68 10.98
C ARG A 136 -8.84 19.63 9.62
N GLY A 137 -9.02 20.67 8.81
CA GLY A 137 -8.35 20.78 7.51
C GLY A 137 -8.85 19.77 6.47
N ARG A 138 -10.17 19.52 6.43
CA ARG A 138 -10.84 18.54 5.56
C ARG A 138 -10.99 18.99 4.12
N SER A 139 -10.98 20.30 3.85
CA SER A 139 -11.20 20.82 2.51
C SER A 139 -10.12 20.38 1.53
N SER A 140 -10.48 20.25 0.25
CA SER A 140 -9.57 19.85 -0.82
C SER A 140 -8.33 20.75 -0.90
N GLY A 141 -8.48 22.07 -0.68
CA GLY A 141 -7.36 23.01 -0.62
C GLY A 141 -6.40 22.76 0.54
N ALA A 142 -6.95 22.46 1.75
CA ALA A 142 -6.13 22.13 2.93
C ALA A 142 -5.36 20.81 2.75
N ILE A 143 -5.97 19.83 2.11
CA ILE A 143 -5.32 18.56 1.77
C ILE A 143 -4.21 18.79 0.75
N SER A 144 -4.47 19.56 -0.30
CA SER A 144 -3.46 19.89 -1.33
C SER A 144 -2.25 20.58 -0.72
N ARG A 145 -2.44 21.56 0.20
CA ARG A 145 -1.35 22.21 0.92
C ARG A 145 -0.57 21.21 1.79
N LEU A 146 -1.25 20.33 2.51
CA LEU A 146 -0.60 19.28 3.29
C LEU A 146 0.30 18.40 2.42
N LEU A 147 -0.22 17.88 1.29
CA LEU A 147 0.56 17.02 0.39
C LEU A 147 1.79 17.74 -0.17
N ARG A 148 1.65 18.99 -0.62
CA ARG A 148 2.78 19.80 -1.12
C ARG A 148 3.81 20.16 -0.04
N SER A 149 3.43 20.12 1.24
CA SER A 149 4.35 20.36 2.35
C SER A 149 5.29 19.18 2.65
N ILE A 150 5.03 18.00 2.08
CA ILE A 150 5.88 16.80 2.24
C ILE A 150 7.04 16.91 1.26
N LYS A 151 8.27 17.05 1.79
CA LYS A 151 9.49 17.20 0.99
C LYS A 151 10.34 15.93 1.07
N LYS A 152 11.30 15.78 0.14
CA LYS A 152 12.25 14.64 0.09
C LYS A 152 13.00 14.42 1.41
N ASP A 153 13.33 15.51 2.13
CA ASP A 153 13.97 15.43 3.44
C ASP A 153 13.06 14.76 4.49
N HIS A 154 11.76 15.07 4.48
CA HIS A 154 10.79 14.38 5.34
C HIS A 154 10.70 12.89 5.01
N LEU A 155 10.75 12.53 3.74
CA LEU A 155 10.74 11.12 3.32
C LEU A 155 11.97 10.37 3.83
N SER A 156 13.18 10.94 3.65
CA SER A 156 14.42 10.35 4.17
C SER A 156 14.36 10.15 5.68
N LYS A 157 13.96 11.19 6.42
CA LYS A 157 13.81 11.12 7.89
C LYS A 157 12.79 10.05 8.31
N PHE A 158 11.65 9.99 7.61
CA PHE A 158 10.62 9.00 7.90
C PHE A 158 11.10 7.57 7.66
N LEU A 159 11.74 7.28 6.54
CA LEU A 159 12.24 5.92 6.23
C LEU A 159 13.32 5.49 7.24
N ASN A 160 14.21 6.39 7.64
CA ASN A 160 15.20 6.12 8.69
C ASN A 160 14.55 5.87 10.06
N ALA A 161 13.58 6.70 10.45
CA ALA A 161 12.83 6.52 11.67
C ALA A 161 12.04 5.21 11.67
N LEU A 162 11.39 4.87 10.53
CA LEU A 162 10.66 3.63 10.34
C LEU A 162 11.58 2.41 10.51
N GLN A 163 12.75 2.42 9.85
CA GLN A 163 13.72 1.34 9.98
C GLN A 163 14.19 1.17 11.43
N LYS A 164 14.54 2.28 12.10
CA LYS A 164 14.96 2.28 13.50
C LYS A 164 13.87 1.73 14.44
N GLU A 165 12.63 2.16 14.27
CA GLU A 165 11.51 1.66 15.08
C GLU A 165 11.16 0.20 14.76
N THR A 166 11.28 -0.22 13.49
CA THR A 166 11.14 -1.63 13.07
C THR A 166 12.22 -2.50 13.72
N GLN A 167 13.47 -2.04 13.71
CA GLN A 167 14.56 -2.75 14.37
C GLN A 167 14.36 -2.87 15.89
N LYS A 168 13.84 -1.82 16.55
CA LYS A 168 13.50 -1.90 17.98
C LYS A 168 12.36 -2.88 18.26
N ALA A 169 11.33 -2.89 17.41
CA ALA A 169 10.15 -3.74 17.61
C ALA A 169 10.43 -5.23 17.33
N TYR A 170 11.26 -5.53 16.33
CA TYR A 170 11.45 -6.88 15.79
C TYR A 170 12.91 -7.34 15.78
N GLY A 171 13.84 -6.59 16.38
CA GLY A 171 15.29 -6.78 16.26
C GLY A 171 15.78 -8.19 16.57
N THR A 172 15.18 -8.89 17.53
CA THR A 172 15.50 -10.29 17.85
C THR A 172 15.04 -11.28 16.77
N MET A 173 14.02 -10.92 15.98
CA MET A 173 13.54 -11.70 14.83
C MET A 173 14.27 -11.34 13.53
N LEU A 174 14.94 -10.19 13.48
CA LEU A 174 15.64 -9.67 12.30
C LEU A 174 17.16 -9.95 12.34
N THR A 175 17.65 -10.80 13.22
CA THR A 175 19.07 -11.21 13.29
C THR A 175 19.47 -12.11 12.13
N GLU A 176 18.50 -12.72 11.45
CA GLU A 176 18.70 -13.51 10.25
C GLU A 176 18.65 -12.64 8.98
N ARG A 177 19.04 -13.24 7.86
CA ARG A 177 19.01 -12.62 6.53
C ARG A 177 17.60 -12.15 6.18
N ARG A 178 17.46 -10.86 5.82
CA ARG A 178 16.19 -10.27 5.37
C ARG A 178 16.11 -10.29 3.85
N TYR A 179 14.92 -10.45 3.33
CA TYR A 179 14.68 -10.43 1.89
C TYR A 179 13.78 -9.25 1.52
N TRP A 180 14.26 -8.42 0.61
CA TRP A 180 13.50 -7.30 0.06
C TRP A 180 13.17 -7.56 -1.40
N ALA A 181 11.90 -7.51 -1.76
CA ALA A 181 11.45 -7.63 -3.14
C ALA A 181 11.37 -6.26 -3.79
N LEU A 182 12.02 -6.10 -4.94
CA LEU A 182 11.99 -4.88 -5.74
C LEU A 182 11.20 -5.12 -7.02
N ASP A 183 10.24 -4.23 -7.30
CA ASP A 183 9.52 -4.18 -8.56
C ASP A 183 8.97 -2.77 -8.81
N SER A 184 8.40 -2.52 -10.00
CA SER A 184 7.81 -1.24 -10.37
C SER A 184 6.47 -1.42 -11.05
N THR A 185 5.67 -0.35 -11.04
CA THR A 185 4.37 -0.32 -11.72
C THR A 185 4.15 1.01 -12.39
N SER A 186 3.31 1.05 -13.43
CA SER A 186 2.91 2.28 -14.09
C SER A 186 1.64 2.85 -13.46
N ILE A 187 1.62 4.17 -13.23
CA ILE A 187 0.46 4.93 -12.76
C ILE A 187 0.08 5.93 -13.84
N THR A 188 -1.12 5.84 -14.36
CA THR A 188 -1.60 6.70 -15.44
C THR A 188 -1.82 8.13 -14.93
N SER A 189 -1.46 9.11 -15.76
CA SER A 189 -1.70 10.54 -15.47
C SER A 189 -1.93 11.31 -16.75
N TYR A 190 -2.88 12.23 -16.71
CA TYR A 190 -3.12 13.20 -17.78
C TYR A 190 -2.70 14.62 -17.38
N SER A 191 -1.96 14.77 -16.29
CA SER A 191 -1.47 16.06 -15.83
C SER A 191 -0.22 16.46 -16.58
N GLU A 192 -0.23 17.63 -17.18
CA GLU A 192 0.92 18.23 -17.87
C GLU A 192 1.93 18.85 -16.88
N ASN A 193 1.54 19.07 -15.63
CA ASN A 193 2.35 19.73 -14.61
C ASN A 193 3.07 18.76 -13.66
N ILE A 194 3.01 17.45 -13.92
CA ILE A 194 3.79 16.44 -13.20
C ILE A 194 4.99 16.09 -14.08
N SER A 195 6.18 16.48 -13.65
CA SER A 195 7.42 16.37 -14.43
C SER A 195 7.82 14.95 -14.81
N SER A 196 7.37 13.94 -14.06
CA SER A 196 7.66 12.52 -14.31
C SER A 196 6.65 11.83 -15.24
N VAL A 197 5.62 12.56 -15.72
CA VAL A 197 4.62 11.99 -16.62
C VAL A 197 5.14 11.99 -18.05
N GLU A 198 5.35 10.79 -18.58
CA GLU A 198 5.89 10.55 -19.91
C GLU A 198 5.19 9.38 -20.60
N CYS A 199 5.20 9.37 -21.94
CA CYS A 199 4.76 8.21 -22.70
C CYS A 199 5.86 7.13 -22.68
N GLY A 200 5.51 5.92 -22.29
CA GLY A 200 6.46 4.81 -22.19
C GLY A 200 5.76 3.45 -22.24
N HIS A 201 6.51 2.38 -21.99
CA HIS A 201 5.93 1.04 -21.90
C HIS A 201 5.04 0.94 -20.66
N ASN A 202 3.73 0.91 -20.87
CA ASN A 202 2.76 0.76 -19.79
C ASN A 202 2.59 -0.71 -19.39
N LYS A 203 2.81 -1.03 -18.12
CA LYS A 203 2.69 -2.41 -17.60
C LYS A 203 1.25 -2.94 -17.61
N ASP A 204 0.27 -2.07 -17.65
CA ASP A 204 -1.15 -2.42 -17.77
C ASP A 204 -1.63 -2.48 -19.23
N LEU A 205 -0.71 -2.33 -20.21
CA LEU A 205 -0.99 -2.31 -21.65
C LEU A 205 -1.97 -1.20 -22.09
N ILE A 206 -2.01 -0.09 -21.36
CA ILE A 206 -2.83 1.07 -21.67
C ILE A 206 -1.95 2.09 -22.41
N GLU A 207 -2.38 2.56 -23.57
CA GLU A 207 -1.71 3.65 -24.30
C GLU A 207 -2.09 5.01 -23.68
N ALA A 208 -1.39 5.40 -22.62
CA ALA A 208 -1.61 6.66 -21.93
C ALA A 208 -0.30 7.16 -21.29
N PRO A 209 -0.15 8.49 -21.12
CA PRO A 209 0.94 9.04 -20.34
C PRO A 209 0.91 8.52 -18.91
N GLN A 210 2.08 8.27 -18.35
CA GLN A 210 2.25 7.59 -17.07
C GLN A 210 3.47 8.08 -16.32
N THR A 211 3.52 7.77 -15.05
CA THR A 211 4.72 7.78 -14.22
C THR A 211 4.98 6.38 -13.69
N ASN A 212 6.23 6.01 -13.45
CA ASN A 212 6.59 4.69 -12.92
C ASN A 212 6.89 4.78 -11.43
N VAL A 213 6.24 3.93 -10.65
CA VAL A 213 6.45 3.84 -9.20
C VAL A 213 7.18 2.55 -8.89
N LEU A 214 8.38 2.67 -8.34
CA LEU A 214 9.16 1.55 -7.83
C LEU A 214 8.88 1.37 -6.35
N LEU A 215 8.68 0.13 -5.93
CA LEU A 215 8.57 -0.28 -4.52
C LEU A 215 9.68 -1.27 -4.18
N VAL A 216 10.18 -1.15 -2.96
CA VAL A 216 10.92 -2.19 -2.27
C VAL A 216 10.09 -2.62 -1.07
N VAL A 217 9.78 -3.89 -0.97
CA VAL A 217 8.89 -4.47 0.03
C VAL A 217 9.63 -5.53 0.83
N ASP A 218 9.54 -5.47 2.14
CA ASP A 218 10.04 -6.55 3.00
C ASP A 218 9.17 -7.80 2.82
N GLN A 219 9.80 -8.93 2.44
CA GLN A 219 9.06 -10.15 2.13
C GLN A 219 8.40 -10.80 3.36
N THR A 220 8.90 -10.51 4.57
CA THR A 220 8.37 -11.07 5.81
C THR A 220 7.11 -10.34 6.25
N THR A 221 7.14 -8.99 6.23
CA THR A 221 6.02 -8.17 6.68
C THR A 221 5.06 -7.79 5.56
N GLY A 222 5.51 -7.82 4.30
CA GLY A 222 4.77 -7.32 3.13
C GLY A 222 4.65 -5.80 3.09
N GLU A 223 5.37 -5.09 3.98
CA GLU A 223 5.31 -3.63 4.08
C GLU A 223 6.34 -2.97 3.16
N PRO A 224 6.00 -1.84 2.50
CA PRO A 224 6.96 -1.03 1.78
C PRO A 224 8.05 -0.48 2.71
N VAL A 225 9.32 -0.76 2.38
CA VAL A 225 10.50 -0.24 3.08
C VAL A 225 11.16 0.91 2.33
N TYR A 226 10.87 1.03 1.02
CA TYR A 226 11.32 2.13 0.17
C TYR A 226 10.41 2.25 -1.03
N PHE A 227 10.24 3.47 -1.54
CA PHE A 227 9.52 3.74 -2.78
C PHE A 227 10.10 4.97 -3.48
N ARG A 228 9.94 4.99 -4.79
CA ARG A 228 10.40 6.10 -5.63
C ARG A 228 9.53 6.25 -6.86
N ASN A 229 9.36 7.51 -7.27
CA ASN A 229 8.76 7.88 -8.54
C ASN A 229 9.84 8.08 -9.60
N PHE A 230 9.64 7.49 -10.78
CA PHE A 230 10.49 7.63 -11.97
C PHE A 230 9.66 8.14 -13.14
N ASP A 231 10.36 8.71 -14.13
CA ASP A 231 9.71 9.11 -15.37
C ASP A 231 9.09 7.90 -16.07
N GLY A 232 7.93 8.11 -16.69
CA GLY A 232 7.12 7.04 -17.29
C GLY A 232 7.81 6.27 -18.42
N ASN A 233 8.85 6.84 -19.02
CA ASN A 233 9.67 6.22 -20.06
C ASN A 233 10.94 5.53 -19.51
N THR A 234 11.21 5.59 -18.20
CA THR A 234 12.42 5.00 -17.59
C THR A 234 12.36 3.48 -17.64
N PRO A 235 13.33 2.79 -18.27
CA PRO A 235 13.40 1.33 -18.26
C PRO A 235 13.72 0.76 -16.88
N ASP A 236 13.07 -0.33 -16.48
CA ASP A 236 13.26 -0.98 -15.18
C ASP A 236 14.73 -1.27 -14.84
N VAL A 237 15.48 -1.76 -15.82
CA VAL A 237 16.91 -2.12 -15.64
C VAL A 237 17.77 -0.95 -15.18
N SER A 238 17.43 0.28 -15.54
CA SER A 238 18.18 1.49 -15.19
C SER A 238 17.86 2.01 -13.79
N THR A 239 16.77 1.57 -13.17
CA THR A 239 16.31 2.08 -11.87
C THR A 239 17.10 1.55 -10.68
N VAL A 240 17.74 0.37 -10.81
CA VAL A 240 18.48 -0.30 -9.71
C VAL A 240 19.60 0.59 -9.18
N ARG A 241 20.49 1.08 -10.06
CA ARG A 241 21.60 1.95 -9.66
C ARG A 241 21.13 3.19 -8.92
N ASN A 242 20.09 3.85 -9.42
CA ASN A 242 19.52 5.05 -8.80
C ASN A 242 18.92 4.73 -7.42
N THR A 243 18.25 3.58 -7.29
CA THR A 243 17.70 3.10 -6.02
C THR A 243 18.80 2.85 -4.99
N LEU A 244 19.87 2.15 -5.36
CA LEU A 244 21.01 1.90 -4.47
C LEU A 244 21.68 3.20 -4.04
N ALA A 245 21.90 4.14 -4.96
CA ALA A 245 22.48 5.44 -4.65
C ALA A 245 21.60 6.23 -3.65
N GLU A 246 20.29 6.24 -3.81
CA GLU A 246 19.38 6.91 -2.87
C GLU A 246 19.33 6.22 -1.50
N LEU A 247 19.29 4.88 -1.45
CA LEU A 247 19.36 4.14 -0.19
C LEU A 247 20.62 4.49 0.58
N ALA A 248 21.77 4.62 -0.11
CA ALA A 248 23.03 5.02 0.49
C ALA A 248 23.01 6.48 0.97
N ILE A 249 22.47 7.43 0.18
CA ILE A 249 22.31 8.84 0.56
C ILE A 249 21.38 8.97 1.76
N MET A 250 20.29 8.21 1.81
CA MET A 250 19.34 8.18 2.91
C MET A 250 19.89 7.43 4.14
N GLN A 251 21.07 6.81 4.06
CA GLN A 251 21.68 6.01 5.13
C GLN A 251 20.80 4.87 5.62
N ILE A 252 20.03 4.26 4.71
CA ILE A 252 19.21 3.08 5.02
C ILE A 252 20.15 1.89 5.21
N ASP A 253 20.07 1.21 6.36
CA ASP A 253 20.87 0.01 6.63
C ASP A 253 20.30 -1.21 5.90
N TYR A 254 21.10 -1.77 4.99
CA TYR A 254 20.79 -2.99 4.25
C TYR A 254 21.88 -4.08 4.37
N SER A 255 22.72 -3.99 5.40
CA SER A 255 23.87 -4.89 5.60
C SER A 255 23.49 -6.38 5.64
N ASN A 256 22.32 -6.72 6.16
CA ASN A 256 21.79 -8.09 6.23
C ASN A 256 20.63 -8.34 5.23
N VAL A 257 20.54 -7.54 4.19
CA VAL A 257 19.46 -7.61 3.21
C VAL A 257 19.91 -8.32 1.94
N VAL A 258 19.05 -9.18 1.41
CA VAL A 258 19.13 -9.75 0.07
C VAL A 258 18.05 -9.12 -0.79
N LEU A 259 18.43 -8.36 -1.81
CA LEU A 259 17.51 -7.75 -2.75
C LEU A 259 17.08 -8.78 -3.80
N VAL A 260 15.79 -9.02 -3.89
CA VAL A 260 15.20 -9.97 -4.84
C VAL A 260 14.58 -9.21 -6.01
N THR A 261 15.08 -9.47 -7.21
CA THR A 261 14.68 -8.74 -8.42
C THR A 261 14.14 -9.67 -9.52
N ASP A 262 13.19 -9.16 -10.29
CA ASP A 262 12.67 -9.89 -11.45
C ASP A 262 13.61 -9.76 -12.67
N ARG A 263 13.29 -10.56 -13.69
CA ARG A 263 14.03 -10.63 -14.96
C ARG A 263 14.15 -9.28 -15.68
N GLY A 264 13.19 -8.36 -15.47
CA GLY A 264 13.24 -6.99 -16.01
C GLY A 264 14.43 -6.17 -15.53
N TYR A 265 14.91 -6.44 -14.31
CA TYR A 265 16.03 -5.76 -13.66
C TYR A 265 17.37 -6.45 -13.87
N SER A 266 17.39 -7.61 -14.51
CA SER A 266 18.58 -8.45 -14.62
C SER A 266 19.55 -7.91 -15.68
N SER A 267 20.74 -7.53 -15.25
CA SER A 267 21.90 -7.24 -16.08
C SER A 267 23.19 -7.50 -15.28
N SER A 268 24.28 -7.83 -15.99
CA SER A 268 25.60 -7.95 -15.34
C SER A 268 25.99 -6.69 -14.58
N GLN A 269 25.68 -5.52 -15.15
CA GLN A 269 25.95 -4.23 -14.54
C GLN A 269 25.17 -4.03 -13.22
N ASN A 270 23.89 -4.41 -13.16
CA ASN A 270 23.10 -4.30 -11.93
C ASN A 270 23.62 -5.23 -10.84
N TRP A 271 24.06 -6.44 -11.18
CA TRP A 271 24.69 -7.34 -10.21
C TRP A 271 25.97 -6.73 -9.63
N GLU A 272 26.80 -6.15 -10.50
CA GLU A 272 28.03 -5.46 -10.07
C GLU A 272 27.72 -4.23 -9.21
N ASP A 273 26.72 -3.43 -9.59
CA ASP A 273 26.31 -2.25 -8.81
C ASP A 273 25.77 -2.65 -7.42
N MET A 274 25.01 -3.75 -7.31
CA MET A 274 24.61 -4.29 -6.02
C MET A 274 25.82 -4.72 -5.19
N MET A 275 26.75 -5.50 -5.77
CA MET A 275 27.97 -5.94 -5.09
C MET A 275 28.87 -4.77 -4.66
N ARG A 276 29.04 -3.74 -5.50
CA ARG A 276 29.81 -2.51 -5.18
C ARG A 276 29.24 -1.75 -3.99
N ASN A 277 27.91 -1.75 -3.86
CA ASN A 277 27.21 -1.10 -2.75
C ASN A 277 27.05 -2.02 -1.52
N GLY A 278 27.62 -3.23 -1.53
CA GLY A 278 27.49 -4.17 -0.41
C GLY A 278 26.10 -4.79 -0.25
N MET A 279 25.23 -4.66 -1.24
CA MET A 279 23.89 -5.25 -1.27
C MET A 279 23.98 -6.67 -1.83
N SER A 280 23.58 -7.67 -1.05
CA SER A 280 23.41 -9.03 -1.56
C SER A 280 22.13 -9.15 -2.40
N PHE A 281 22.07 -10.14 -3.30
CA PHE A 281 20.94 -10.24 -4.22
C PHE A 281 20.54 -11.67 -4.60
N VAL A 282 19.29 -11.79 -5.06
CA VAL A 282 18.77 -12.86 -5.90
C VAL A 282 18.14 -12.22 -7.13
N SER A 283 18.60 -12.57 -8.31
CA SER A 283 18.12 -12.01 -9.58
C SER A 283 17.70 -13.12 -10.54
N ASN A 284 16.51 -12.98 -11.13
CA ASN A 284 16.07 -13.87 -12.21
C ASN A 284 16.75 -13.45 -13.51
N ALA A 285 17.70 -14.24 -13.98
CA ALA A 285 18.47 -13.94 -15.17
C ALA A 285 17.76 -14.37 -16.45
N ARG A 286 17.90 -13.59 -17.53
CA ARG A 286 17.50 -14.04 -18.86
C ARG A 286 18.43 -15.17 -19.29
N ARG A 287 17.87 -16.23 -19.88
CA ARG A 287 18.65 -17.40 -20.35
C ARG A 287 19.75 -17.05 -21.37
N ASN A 288 19.57 -15.97 -22.10
CA ASN A 288 20.48 -15.41 -23.08
C ASN A 288 21.09 -14.07 -22.63
N LEU A 289 21.24 -13.85 -21.31
CA LEU A 289 21.79 -12.61 -20.77
C LEU A 289 23.22 -12.35 -21.28
N ASN A 290 24.03 -13.43 -21.30
CA ASN A 290 25.37 -13.48 -21.88
C ASN A 290 25.70 -14.92 -22.31
N SER A 291 26.83 -15.11 -23.03
CA SER A 291 27.26 -16.43 -23.49
C SER A 291 27.50 -17.40 -22.34
N ALA A 292 28.07 -16.91 -21.22
CA ALA A 292 28.39 -17.74 -20.06
C ALA A 292 27.11 -18.41 -19.45
N ILE A 293 26.00 -17.68 -19.30
CA ILE A 293 24.75 -18.27 -18.81
C ILE A 293 24.19 -19.30 -19.79
N THR A 294 24.26 -19.03 -21.10
CA THR A 294 23.81 -19.98 -22.13
C THR A 294 24.66 -21.25 -22.15
N GLU A 295 25.97 -21.11 -22.02
CA GLU A 295 26.92 -22.21 -21.93
C GLU A 295 26.66 -23.08 -20.70
N LEU A 296 26.49 -22.47 -19.51
CA LEU A 296 26.16 -23.19 -18.28
C LEU A 296 24.87 -24.00 -18.40
N ILE A 297 23.82 -23.44 -19.04
CA ILE A 297 22.57 -24.21 -19.28
C ILE A 297 22.87 -25.43 -20.15
N ASN A 298 23.68 -25.27 -21.21
CA ASN A 298 23.99 -26.38 -22.12
C ASN A 298 24.85 -27.46 -21.46
N GLU A 299 25.86 -27.08 -20.69
CA GLU A 299 26.76 -27.99 -19.97
C GLU A 299 26.03 -28.82 -18.91
N HIS A 300 25.09 -28.18 -18.20
CA HIS A 300 24.37 -28.84 -17.11
C HIS A 300 22.97 -29.36 -17.50
N TYR A 301 22.58 -29.30 -18.79
CA TYR A 301 21.25 -29.69 -19.22
C TYR A 301 20.92 -31.15 -18.92
N ALA A 302 21.87 -32.06 -19.10
CA ALA A 302 21.67 -33.47 -18.77
C ALA A 302 21.42 -33.70 -17.26
N GLN A 303 22.07 -32.90 -16.40
CA GLN A 303 21.85 -32.94 -14.96
C GLN A 303 20.46 -32.41 -14.57
N LEU A 304 19.94 -31.41 -15.32
CA LEU A 304 18.57 -30.91 -15.10
C LEU A 304 17.49 -31.93 -15.47
N LEU A 305 17.80 -32.89 -16.34
CA LEU A 305 16.90 -33.98 -16.69
C LEU A 305 17.06 -35.20 -15.76
N ASP A 306 18.11 -35.24 -14.95
CA ASP A 306 18.34 -36.33 -13.98
C ASP A 306 17.40 -36.21 -12.79
N TRP A 307 16.63 -37.24 -12.53
CA TRP A 307 15.68 -37.28 -11.43
C TRP A 307 16.32 -37.21 -10.05
N ASN A 308 17.61 -37.52 -9.91
CA ASN A 308 18.35 -37.32 -8.66
C ASN A 308 18.50 -35.84 -8.28
N ASN A 309 18.34 -34.94 -9.22
CA ASN A 309 18.34 -33.49 -9.00
C ASN A 309 16.92 -32.89 -8.87
N TYR A 310 15.88 -33.73 -8.79
CA TYR A 310 14.52 -33.30 -8.59
C TYR A 310 14.29 -32.94 -7.11
N LEU A 311 13.80 -31.73 -6.89
CA LEU A 311 13.43 -31.21 -5.58
C LEU A 311 11.91 -31.27 -5.42
N ASP A 312 11.42 -32.26 -4.68
CA ASP A 312 10.01 -32.54 -4.51
C ASP A 312 9.23 -31.34 -3.95
N PHE A 313 9.81 -30.62 -2.99
CA PHE A 313 9.17 -29.45 -2.36
C PHE A 313 8.83 -28.34 -3.36
N ILE A 314 9.63 -28.15 -4.41
CA ILE A 314 9.41 -27.12 -5.45
C ILE A 314 8.94 -27.71 -6.77
N GLU A 315 8.81 -29.03 -6.86
CA GLU A 315 8.38 -29.79 -8.06
C GLU A 315 9.21 -29.46 -9.31
N GLN A 316 10.51 -29.25 -9.16
CA GLN A 316 11.44 -28.90 -10.24
C GLN A 316 12.79 -29.58 -10.01
N SER A 317 13.49 -29.90 -11.11
CA SER A 317 14.91 -30.24 -11.00
C SER A 317 15.74 -28.97 -10.84
N ALA A 318 16.82 -29.03 -10.07
CA ALA A 318 17.69 -27.88 -9.88
C ALA A 318 19.17 -28.30 -9.78
N VAL A 319 20.06 -27.44 -10.33
CA VAL A 319 21.51 -27.56 -10.26
C VAL A 319 22.10 -26.21 -9.91
N THR A 320 22.99 -26.17 -8.91
CA THR A 320 23.72 -24.95 -8.52
C THR A 320 25.15 -25.00 -9.02
N VAL A 321 25.54 -23.99 -9.78
CA VAL A 321 26.88 -23.88 -10.34
C VAL A 321 27.57 -22.64 -9.78
N PRO A 322 28.63 -22.79 -8.96
CA PRO A 322 29.42 -21.66 -8.50
C PRO A 322 30.34 -21.14 -9.63
N ILE A 323 30.29 -19.85 -9.91
CA ILE A 323 31.14 -19.20 -10.92
C ILE A 323 31.96 -18.07 -10.29
N ALA A 324 33.18 -17.90 -10.81
CA ALA A 324 34.02 -16.79 -10.39
C ALA A 324 33.66 -15.54 -11.21
N TRP A 325 33.15 -14.52 -10.53
CA TRP A 325 32.78 -13.24 -11.12
C TRP A 325 33.80 -12.17 -10.76
N ARG A 326 34.28 -11.42 -11.76
CA ARG A 326 35.20 -10.31 -11.56
C ARG A 326 34.53 -9.02 -11.95
N TYR A 327 34.65 -8.01 -11.11
CA TYR A 327 34.09 -6.68 -11.35
C TYR A 327 35.05 -5.60 -10.84
N ASP A 328 34.93 -4.41 -11.41
CA ASP A 328 35.75 -3.26 -10.99
C ASP A 328 35.02 -2.54 -9.86
N GLU A 329 35.73 -2.21 -8.78
CA GLU A 329 35.23 -1.38 -7.66
C GLU A 329 34.95 0.04 -8.14
N PHE A 330 34.29 0.85 -7.31
CA PHE A 330 34.12 2.27 -7.59
C PHE A 330 35.48 2.95 -7.81
N PRO A 331 35.57 3.92 -8.76
CA PRO A 331 36.79 4.70 -8.95
C PRO A 331 37.20 5.40 -7.65
N VAL A 332 38.46 5.25 -7.25
CA VAL A 332 39.01 6.00 -6.12
C VAL A 332 39.85 7.15 -6.68
N GLU A 333 39.56 8.37 -6.21
CA GLU A 333 40.27 9.56 -6.62
C GLU A 333 41.78 9.41 -6.37
N GLY A 334 42.59 9.71 -7.38
CA GLY A 334 44.06 9.57 -7.32
C GLY A 334 44.61 8.20 -7.75
N LEU A 335 43.81 7.19 -7.95
CA LEU A 335 44.24 5.90 -8.48
C LEU A 335 44.07 5.84 -10.01
N ARG A 336 45.18 5.52 -10.74
CA ARG A 336 45.17 5.36 -12.21
C ARG A 336 44.39 4.13 -12.71
N ARG A 337 44.19 3.13 -11.86
CA ARG A 337 43.46 1.88 -12.19
C ARG A 337 42.44 1.57 -11.11
N GLN A 338 41.26 1.17 -11.54
CA GLN A 338 40.23 0.64 -10.63
C GLN A 338 40.73 -0.68 -10.02
N LYS A 339 40.43 -0.88 -8.74
CA LYS A 339 40.66 -2.15 -8.06
C LYS A 339 39.64 -3.17 -8.58
N GLN A 340 40.17 -4.32 -9.04
CA GLN A 340 39.32 -5.43 -9.45
C GLN A 340 39.09 -6.37 -8.27
N THR A 341 37.81 -6.70 -8.02
CA THR A 341 37.40 -7.65 -6.98
C THR A 341 36.86 -8.91 -7.63
N LYS A 342 37.14 -10.06 -7.01
CA LYS A 342 36.61 -11.37 -7.41
C LYS A 342 35.65 -11.85 -6.34
N LYS A 343 34.43 -12.21 -6.76
CA LYS A 343 33.40 -12.80 -5.90
C LYS A 343 32.85 -14.08 -6.53
N THR A 344 32.36 -15.01 -5.73
CA THR A 344 31.65 -16.18 -6.25
C THR A 344 30.18 -15.81 -6.42
N LEU A 345 29.64 -16.08 -7.59
CA LEU A 345 28.20 -16.08 -7.83
C LEU A 345 27.71 -17.53 -7.93
N TYR A 346 26.54 -17.77 -7.37
CA TYR A 346 25.86 -19.06 -7.44
C TYR A 346 24.76 -18.95 -8.48
N VAL A 347 24.94 -19.68 -9.59
CA VAL A 347 23.96 -19.76 -10.67
C VAL A 347 23.09 -20.98 -10.43
N HIS A 348 21.85 -20.77 -10.07
CA HIS A 348 20.87 -21.83 -9.84
C HIS A 348 20.05 -22.04 -11.11
N LEU A 349 20.23 -23.17 -11.73
CA LEU A 349 19.50 -23.61 -12.92
C LEU A 349 18.35 -24.49 -12.46
N TYR A 350 17.13 -24.13 -12.84
CA TYR A 350 15.92 -24.92 -12.56
C TYR A 350 15.31 -25.40 -13.86
N TYR A 351 14.68 -26.56 -13.81
CA TYR A 351 13.92 -27.12 -14.92
C TYR A 351 12.56 -27.58 -14.46
N ASN A 352 11.54 -26.92 -14.98
CA ASN A 352 10.15 -27.26 -14.73
C ASN A 352 9.62 -28.15 -15.86
N HIS A 353 9.47 -29.44 -15.56
CA HIS A 353 9.04 -30.46 -16.52
C HIS A 353 7.63 -30.18 -17.07
N SER A 354 6.70 -29.74 -16.21
CA SER A 354 5.32 -29.44 -16.60
C SER A 354 5.23 -28.27 -17.57
N ILE A 355 6.01 -27.19 -17.34
CA ILE A 355 6.08 -26.05 -18.27
C ILE A 355 6.67 -26.49 -19.62
N ASN A 356 7.72 -27.30 -19.61
CA ASN A 356 8.33 -27.79 -20.84
C ASN A 356 7.31 -28.62 -21.66
N GLU A 357 6.60 -29.53 -21.00
CA GLU A 357 5.58 -30.38 -21.66
C GLU A 357 4.43 -29.52 -22.22
N GLU A 358 3.93 -28.56 -21.48
CA GLU A 358 2.86 -27.67 -21.93
C GLU A 358 3.30 -26.81 -23.11
N ASP A 359 4.49 -26.21 -23.06
CA ASP A 359 5.04 -25.43 -24.17
C ASP A 359 5.25 -26.31 -25.40
N GLY A 360 5.73 -27.55 -25.21
CA GLY A 360 5.85 -28.54 -26.28
C GLY A 360 4.51 -28.88 -26.93
N ARG A 361 3.48 -29.07 -26.13
CA ARG A 361 2.11 -29.30 -26.60
C ARG A 361 1.58 -28.09 -27.39
N ARG A 362 1.76 -26.88 -26.85
CA ARG A 362 1.34 -25.62 -27.50
C ARG A 362 2.06 -25.42 -28.83
N LEU A 363 3.37 -25.62 -28.87
CA LEU A 363 4.17 -25.47 -30.10
C LEU A 363 3.72 -26.49 -31.17
N ARG A 364 3.60 -27.78 -30.82
CA ARG A 364 3.11 -28.82 -31.72
C ARG A 364 1.75 -28.47 -32.32
N THR A 365 0.77 -28.12 -31.45
CA THR A 365 -0.57 -27.77 -31.90
C THR A 365 -0.57 -26.57 -32.85
N ALA A 366 0.21 -25.52 -32.54
CA ALA A 366 0.30 -24.32 -33.38
C ALA A 366 0.97 -24.62 -34.73
N LEU A 367 2.04 -25.43 -34.76
CA LEU A 367 2.72 -25.84 -36.00
C LEU A 367 1.85 -26.70 -36.89
N PHE A 368 1.17 -27.72 -36.35
CA PHE A 368 0.26 -28.55 -37.13
C PHE A 368 -0.90 -27.74 -37.72
N LYS A 369 -1.44 -26.78 -36.97
CA LYS A 369 -2.46 -25.87 -37.48
C LYS A 369 -1.92 -24.96 -38.58
N ALA A 370 -0.69 -24.42 -38.44
CA ALA A 370 -0.06 -23.61 -39.48
C ALA A 370 0.24 -24.40 -40.75
N ILE A 371 0.76 -25.63 -40.61
CA ILE A 371 1.01 -26.54 -41.76
C ILE A 371 -0.29 -26.93 -42.45
N GLY A 372 -1.34 -27.24 -41.70
CA GLY A 372 -2.66 -27.53 -42.25
C GLY A 372 -3.23 -26.37 -43.08
N GLN A 373 -3.09 -25.15 -42.54
CA GLN A 373 -3.52 -23.93 -43.25
C GLN A 373 -2.68 -23.65 -44.50
N TYR A 374 -1.35 -23.85 -44.41
CA TYR A 374 -0.45 -23.70 -45.57
C TYR A 374 -0.83 -24.66 -46.72
N LYS A 375 -1.10 -25.94 -46.38
CA LYS A 375 -1.52 -26.94 -47.35
C LYS A 375 -2.88 -26.63 -48.01
N ALA A 376 -3.80 -26.02 -47.24
CA ALA A 376 -5.12 -25.66 -47.74
C ALA A 376 -5.07 -24.35 -48.57
N ASP A 377 -4.43 -23.31 -48.08
CA ASP A 377 -4.28 -22.03 -48.76
C ASP A 377 -3.16 -21.20 -48.06
N PRO A 378 -1.96 -21.15 -48.67
CA PRO A 378 -0.82 -20.40 -48.12
C PRO A 378 -1.10 -18.90 -47.92
N ALA A 379 -1.99 -18.31 -48.73
CA ALA A 379 -2.31 -16.88 -48.65
C ALA A 379 -3.09 -16.53 -47.39
N LYS A 380 -3.81 -17.47 -46.80
CA LYS A 380 -4.62 -17.30 -45.57
C LYS A 380 -3.86 -17.50 -44.27
N LEU A 381 -2.54 -17.69 -44.30
CA LEU A 381 -1.74 -17.73 -43.09
C LEU A 381 -1.79 -16.38 -42.36
N THR A 382 -2.07 -16.43 -41.07
CA THR A 382 -1.90 -15.24 -40.19
C THR A 382 -0.42 -14.91 -40.02
N ASP A 383 -0.08 -13.67 -39.65
CA ASP A 383 1.31 -13.28 -39.43
C ASP A 383 2.00 -14.15 -38.41
N ALA A 384 1.31 -14.49 -37.30
CA ALA A 384 1.81 -15.42 -36.30
C ALA A 384 2.13 -16.82 -36.88
N GLN A 385 1.28 -17.34 -37.74
CA GLN A 385 1.50 -18.62 -38.40
C GLN A 385 2.66 -18.55 -39.41
N ARG A 386 2.81 -17.44 -40.15
CA ARG A 386 3.97 -17.19 -41.04
C ARG A 386 5.28 -17.19 -40.27
N VAL A 387 5.33 -16.52 -39.08
CA VAL A 387 6.50 -16.51 -38.20
C VAL A 387 6.83 -17.93 -37.70
N LEU A 388 5.83 -18.69 -37.24
CA LEU A 388 6.01 -20.08 -36.82
C LEU A 388 6.53 -20.95 -37.97
N PHE A 389 5.94 -20.82 -39.14
CA PHE A 389 6.35 -21.57 -40.32
C PHE A 389 7.81 -21.27 -40.68
N LYS A 390 8.18 -19.99 -40.82
CA LYS A 390 9.55 -19.56 -41.10
C LYS A 390 10.57 -20.09 -40.09
N ASN A 391 10.19 -20.17 -38.84
CA ASN A 391 11.12 -20.56 -37.77
C ASN A 391 11.24 -22.08 -37.61
N TYR A 392 10.20 -22.87 -37.90
CA TYR A 392 10.13 -24.26 -37.50
C TYR A 392 9.65 -25.22 -38.63
N ALA A 393 9.42 -24.72 -39.80
CA ALA A 393 9.09 -25.57 -40.97
C ALA A 393 10.11 -25.35 -42.07
N ASP A 394 10.41 -26.43 -42.80
CA ASP A 394 11.20 -26.41 -44.02
C ASP A 394 10.31 -26.89 -45.17
N GLU A 395 10.53 -26.37 -46.37
CA GLU A 395 9.88 -26.86 -47.61
C GLU A 395 10.73 -27.95 -48.23
N ALA A 396 10.15 -29.11 -48.44
CA ALA A 396 10.78 -30.17 -49.22
C ALA A 396 10.83 -29.79 -50.72
N THR A 397 11.63 -30.51 -51.50
CA THR A 397 11.78 -30.28 -52.94
C THR A 397 10.48 -30.39 -53.76
N ASP A 398 9.48 -31.03 -53.19
CA ASP A 398 8.11 -31.16 -53.76
C ASP A 398 7.15 -30.05 -53.28
N GLY A 399 7.64 -29.04 -52.54
CA GLY A 399 6.83 -27.97 -52.00
C GLY A 399 6.01 -28.37 -50.75
N THR A 400 6.17 -29.58 -50.21
CA THR A 400 5.48 -29.99 -48.99
C THR A 400 6.17 -29.47 -47.76
N PRO A 401 5.44 -28.78 -46.82
CA PRO A 401 6.02 -28.30 -45.60
C PRO A 401 6.26 -29.44 -44.60
N THR A 402 7.45 -29.50 -44.06
CA THR A 402 7.86 -30.47 -43.03
C THR A 402 8.32 -29.71 -41.76
N ILE A 403 8.11 -30.31 -40.58
CA ILE A 403 8.58 -29.71 -39.34
C ILE A 403 10.09 -29.91 -39.23
N ASN A 404 10.83 -28.81 -39.02
CA ASN A 404 12.22 -28.88 -38.67
C ASN A 404 12.34 -29.28 -37.20
N MET A 405 12.47 -30.58 -36.94
CA MET A 405 12.56 -31.13 -35.58
C MET A 405 13.76 -30.57 -34.83
N GLN A 406 14.89 -30.34 -35.48
CA GLN A 406 16.07 -29.82 -34.83
C GLN A 406 15.84 -28.42 -34.25
N LYS A 407 15.22 -27.52 -35.01
CA LYS A 407 14.87 -26.17 -34.55
C LYS A 407 13.77 -26.21 -33.46
N ALA A 408 12.79 -27.09 -33.60
CA ALA A 408 11.74 -27.26 -32.59
C ALA A 408 12.31 -27.80 -31.28
N ASP A 409 13.14 -28.83 -31.31
CA ASP A 409 13.80 -29.39 -30.12
C ASP A 409 14.74 -28.39 -29.45
N GLN A 410 15.50 -27.61 -30.24
CA GLN A 410 16.35 -26.56 -29.72
C GLN A 410 15.53 -25.49 -28.95
N LYS A 411 14.37 -25.11 -29.47
CA LYS A 411 13.45 -24.21 -28.79
C LYS A 411 12.92 -24.79 -27.47
N LEU A 412 12.50 -26.06 -27.51
CA LEU A 412 11.93 -26.76 -26.37
C LEU A 412 12.99 -27.09 -25.30
N ARG A 413 14.24 -27.28 -25.70
CA ARG A 413 15.35 -27.52 -24.77
C ARG A 413 15.45 -26.47 -23.67
N TYR A 414 15.17 -25.20 -24.00
CA TYR A 414 15.22 -24.10 -23.03
C TYR A 414 13.86 -23.78 -22.41
N SER A 415 12.80 -24.46 -22.87
CA SER A 415 11.48 -24.30 -22.27
C SER A 415 11.48 -24.97 -20.90
N GLY A 416 10.86 -24.31 -19.92
CA GLY A 416 10.90 -24.75 -18.54
C GLY A 416 12.19 -24.42 -17.77
N VAL A 417 13.27 -24.00 -18.46
CA VAL A 417 14.51 -23.57 -17.79
C VAL A 417 14.32 -22.17 -17.19
N ARG A 418 14.64 -22.02 -15.91
CA ARG A 418 14.74 -20.74 -15.19
C ARG A 418 16.13 -20.62 -14.58
N VAL A 419 16.66 -19.40 -14.54
CA VAL A 419 17.98 -19.12 -13.99
C VAL A 419 17.86 -18.08 -12.89
N LEU A 420 18.22 -18.44 -11.67
CA LEU A 420 18.40 -17.49 -10.58
C LEU A 420 19.88 -17.33 -10.28
N VAL A 421 20.32 -16.11 -10.00
CA VAL A 421 21.71 -15.81 -9.66
C VAL A 421 21.74 -15.12 -8.31
N SER A 422 22.59 -15.61 -7.41
CA SER A 422 22.82 -15.00 -6.10
C SER A 422 24.31 -14.91 -5.80
N ASP A 423 24.69 -13.90 -5.03
CA ASP A 423 26.06 -13.74 -4.50
C ASP A 423 26.25 -14.33 -3.10
N VAL A 424 25.16 -14.86 -2.49
CA VAL A 424 25.17 -15.24 -1.07
C VAL A 424 24.39 -16.53 -0.78
N ILE A 425 23.41 -16.92 -1.60
CA ILE A 425 22.63 -18.14 -1.40
C ILE A 425 23.27 -19.27 -2.20
N THR A 426 23.60 -20.37 -1.51
CA THR A 426 24.25 -21.55 -2.11
C THR A 426 23.28 -22.69 -2.38
N ASP A 427 22.16 -22.72 -1.68
CA ASP A 427 21.13 -23.75 -1.80
C ASP A 427 20.05 -23.34 -2.80
N ALA A 428 19.74 -24.23 -3.75
CA ALA A 428 18.78 -23.98 -4.81
C ALA A 428 17.34 -23.84 -4.26
N GLN A 429 16.98 -24.61 -3.25
CA GLN A 429 15.63 -24.57 -2.67
C GLN A 429 15.43 -23.23 -1.92
N GLU A 430 16.41 -22.81 -1.10
CA GLU A 430 16.39 -21.51 -0.42
C GLU A 430 16.27 -20.37 -1.43
N CYS A 431 17.05 -20.41 -2.51
CA CYS A 431 17.04 -19.39 -3.55
C CYS A 431 15.68 -19.31 -4.27
N HIS A 432 15.08 -20.46 -4.56
CA HIS A 432 13.74 -20.53 -5.15
C HIS A 432 12.68 -19.92 -4.22
N ILE A 433 12.67 -20.29 -2.95
CA ILE A 433 11.72 -19.78 -1.96
C ILE A 433 11.87 -18.27 -1.82
N ALA A 434 13.09 -17.75 -1.73
CA ALA A 434 13.35 -16.31 -1.68
C ALA A 434 12.81 -15.58 -2.91
N TYR A 435 12.96 -16.18 -4.10
CA TYR A 435 12.44 -15.62 -5.34
C TYR A 435 10.90 -15.66 -5.42
N GLU A 436 10.27 -16.78 -5.07
CA GLU A 436 8.80 -16.90 -5.09
C GLU A 436 8.12 -15.96 -4.08
N ASN A 437 8.75 -15.72 -2.94
CA ASN A 437 8.26 -14.76 -1.95
C ASN A 437 8.27 -13.30 -2.47
N ARG A 438 8.89 -13.02 -3.63
CA ARG A 438 8.76 -11.74 -4.35
C ARG A 438 7.29 -11.38 -4.64
N VAL A 439 6.39 -12.35 -4.65
CA VAL A 439 4.94 -12.11 -4.78
C VAL A 439 4.41 -11.06 -3.78
N GLN A 440 5.13 -10.79 -2.69
CA GLN A 440 4.72 -9.74 -1.72
C GLN A 440 4.71 -8.34 -2.34
N VAL A 441 5.65 -8.00 -3.23
CA VAL A 441 5.62 -6.70 -3.92
C VAL A 441 4.45 -6.61 -4.92
N GLU A 442 4.09 -7.73 -5.56
CA GLU A 442 2.90 -7.79 -6.42
C GLU A 442 1.61 -7.60 -5.60
N HIS A 443 1.56 -8.15 -4.38
CA HIS A 443 0.46 -7.92 -3.45
C HIS A 443 0.38 -6.46 -2.99
N ALA A 444 1.53 -5.80 -2.75
CA ALA A 444 1.57 -4.38 -2.42
C ALA A 444 1.04 -3.53 -3.59
N PHE A 445 1.45 -3.80 -4.83
CA PHE A 445 0.91 -3.11 -6.00
C PHE A 445 -0.58 -3.37 -6.23
N ARG A 446 -1.04 -4.60 -6.02
CA ARG A 446 -2.48 -4.89 -6.09
C ARG A 446 -3.26 -4.13 -5.04
N THR A 447 -2.71 -4.00 -3.82
CA THR A 447 -3.31 -3.18 -2.77
C THR A 447 -3.36 -1.72 -3.22
N LEU A 448 -2.25 -1.17 -3.66
CA LEU A 448 -2.14 0.20 -4.15
C LEU A 448 -3.15 0.49 -5.29
N LYS A 449 -3.08 -0.26 -6.37
CA LYS A 449 -3.90 0.00 -7.58
C LYS A 449 -5.38 -0.37 -7.41
N THR A 450 -5.65 -1.58 -6.92
CA THR A 450 -7.01 -2.13 -6.96
C THR A 450 -7.81 -1.82 -5.70
N ARG A 451 -7.17 -1.85 -4.52
CA ARG A 451 -7.89 -1.69 -3.25
C ARG A 451 -7.99 -0.25 -2.82
N LEU A 452 -6.92 0.51 -3.00
CA LEU A 452 -6.86 1.94 -2.72
C LEU A 452 -7.22 2.78 -3.94
N ALA A 453 -7.55 2.13 -5.08
CA ALA A 453 -7.89 2.76 -6.37
C ALA A 453 -6.84 3.81 -6.83
N CYS A 454 -5.56 3.54 -6.56
CA CYS A 454 -4.46 4.46 -6.86
C CYS A 454 -3.83 4.16 -8.22
N ASP A 455 -4.62 3.84 -9.24
CA ASP A 455 -4.21 3.60 -10.63
C ASP A 455 -3.99 4.90 -11.42
N ARG A 456 -4.41 6.06 -10.85
CA ARG A 456 -4.25 7.40 -11.42
C ARG A 456 -3.68 8.38 -10.38
N THR A 457 -2.94 9.38 -10.88
CA THR A 457 -2.35 10.41 -9.99
C THR A 457 -3.43 11.28 -9.32
N ASN A 458 -4.47 11.71 -10.04
CA ASN A 458 -5.57 12.57 -9.56
C ASN A 458 -5.08 13.80 -8.78
N VAL A 459 -3.96 14.38 -9.19
CA VAL A 459 -3.37 15.63 -8.68
C VAL A 459 -2.70 16.37 -9.84
N HIS A 460 -2.39 17.67 -9.67
CA HIS A 460 -1.98 18.54 -10.77
C HIS A 460 -0.54 19.06 -10.69
N SER A 461 0.23 18.76 -9.64
CA SER A 461 1.64 19.17 -9.54
C SER A 461 2.54 18.05 -9.06
N THR A 462 3.83 18.15 -9.38
CA THR A 462 4.86 17.19 -8.96
C THR A 462 4.91 17.06 -7.43
N GLU A 463 4.89 18.17 -6.69
CA GLU A 463 4.95 18.14 -5.21
C GLU A 463 3.70 17.51 -4.61
N ALA A 464 2.52 17.77 -5.18
CA ALA A 464 1.29 17.15 -4.72
C ALA A 464 1.29 15.63 -5.02
N TRP A 465 1.88 15.23 -6.15
CA TRP A 465 2.05 13.82 -6.49
C TRP A 465 3.01 13.10 -5.55
N GLU A 466 4.17 13.67 -5.25
CA GLU A 466 5.13 13.09 -4.31
C GLU A 466 4.50 12.92 -2.91
N GLY A 467 3.78 13.94 -2.43
CA GLY A 467 3.07 13.86 -1.15
C GLY A 467 1.91 12.86 -1.17
N LYS A 468 1.16 12.77 -2.28
CA LYS A 468 0.10 11.76 -2.43
C LYS A 468 0.68 10.35 -2.47
N LEU A 469 1.79 10.15 -3.16
CA LEU A 469 2.48 8.85 -3.20
C LEU A 469 2.92 8.42 -1.80
N PHE A 470 3.46 9.34 -1.00
CA PHE A 470 3.77 9.07 0.41
C PHE A 470 2.52 8.63 1.20
N LEU A 471 1.42 9.35 1.06
CA LEU A 471 0.14 9.00 1.70
C LEU A 471 -0.37 7.62 1.26
N GLN A 472 -0.24 7.30 -0.03
CA GLN A 472 -0.61 6.00 -0.59
C GLN A 472 0.26 4.86 -0.04
N MET A 473 1.55 5.14 0.21
CA MET A 473 2.45 4.17 0.86
C MET A 473 2.05 3.92 2.32
N LEU A 474 1.70 4.97 3.08
CA LEU A 474 1.15 4.81 4.43
C LEU A 474 -0.12 3.93 4.43
N ALA A 475 -1.06 4.22 3.53
CA ALA A 475 -2.29 3.44 3.39
C ALA A 475 -2.01 1.97 2.98
N THR A 476 -1.02 1.74 2.09
CA THR A 476 -0.59 0.40 1.70
C THR A 476 -0.02 -0.37 2.88
N SER A 477 0.87 0.25 3.68
CA SER A 477 1.42 -0.36 4.90
C SER A 477 0.33 -0.72 5.89
N ILE A 478 -0.62 0.18 6.15
CA ILE A 478 -1.76 -0.08 7.05
C ILE A 478 -2.61 -1.26 6.54
N SER A 479 -2.92 -1.29 5.25
CA SER A 479 -3.66 -2.41 4.64
C SER A 479 -2.91 -3.74 4.77
N GLN A 480 -1.58 -3.74 4.60
CA GLN A 480 -0.75 -4.93 4.79
C GLN A 480 -0.75 -5.41 6.25
N MET A 481 -0.67 -4.49 7.23
CA MET A 481 -0.80 -4.87 8.66
C MET A 481 -2.12 -5.58 8.95
N VAL A 482 -3.25 -5.08 8.42
CA VAL A 482 -4.55 -5.75 8.55
C VAL A 482 -4.52 -7.14 7.92
N ARG A 483 -3.94 -7.28 6.72
CA ARG A 483 -3.83 -8.57 6.02
C ARG A 483 -2.98 -9.58 6.76
N MET A 484 -1.85 -9.15 7.32
CA MET A 484 -1.00 -10.04 8.12
C MET A 484 -1.73 -10.57 9.34
N ARG A 485 -2.54 -9.73 10.02
CA ARG A 485 -3.40 -10.18 11.13
C ARG A 485 -4.40 -11.26 10.69
N ILE A 486 -5.06 -11.04 9.55
CA ILE A 486 -5.98 -12.01 8.96
C ILE A 486 -5.28 -13.30 8.60
N LYS A 487 -4.07 -13.21 8.01
CA LYS A 487 -3.26 -14.38 7.65
C LYS A 487 -2.89 -15.20 8.89
N SER A 488 -2.36 -14.54 9.93
CA SER A 488 -2.01 -15.21 11.20
C SER A 488 -3.20 -15.92 11.83
N TYR A 489 -4.37 -15.28 11.86
CA TYR A 489 -5.60 -15.92 12.33
C TYR A 489 -5.96 -17.19 11.53
N ASN A 490 -5.85 -17.13 10.19
CA ASN A 490 -6.15 -18.28 9.34
C ASN A 490 -5.19 -19.43 9.57
N GLU A 491 -3.90 -19.15 9.77
CA GLU A 491 -2.87 -20.15 10.08
C GLU A 491 -3.14 -20.82 11.45
N GLU A 492 -3.53 -20.05 12.47
CA GLU A 492 -3.91 -20.58 13.78
C GLU A 492 -5.14 -21.49 13.71
N VAL A 493 -6.18 -21.08 12.97
CA VAL A 493 -7.39 -21.86 12.77
C VAL A 493 -7.07 -23.16 12.04
N GLN A 494 -6.24 -23.10 10.99
CA GLN A 494 -5.81 -24.27 10.23
C GLN A 494 -5.04 -25.27 11.12
N LYS A 495 -4.09 -24.78 11.92
CA LYS A 495 -3.33 -25.59 12.88
C LYS A 495 -4.22 -26.25 13.95
N SER A 496 -5.30 -25.58 14.34
CA SER A 496 -6.25 -26.10 15.35
C SER A 496 -7.25 -27.14 14.81
N GLY A 497 -7.22 -27.44 13.51
CA GLY A 497 -8.14 -28.37 12.84
C GLY A 497 -9.61 -27.88 12.79
N ARG A 498 -9.88 -26.63 13.16
CA ARG A 498 -11.21 -26.03 13.11
C ARG A 498 -11.53 -25.59 11.68
N LYS A 499 -12.77 -25.82 11.24
CA LYS A 499 -13.26 -25.21 10.00
C LYS A 499 -13.33 -23.70 10.21
N LEU A 500 -12.76 -22.94 9.27
CA LEU A 500 -12.87 -21.48 9.23
C LEU A 500 -14.36 -21.08 9.29
N GLY A 501 -14.77 -20.46 10.40
CA GLY A 501 -16.13 -19.92 10.54
C GLY A 501 -16.40 -18.74 9.60
N TYR A 502 -15.34 -18.09 9.12
CA TYR A 502 -15.40 -16.98 8.17
C TYR A 502 -14.39 -17.21 7.04
N ARG A 503 -14.88 -17.50 5.86
CA ARG A 503 -14.04 -17.57 4.66
C ARG A 503 -13.71 -16.14 4.23
N LEU A 504 -12.47 -15.75 4.39
CA LEU A 504 -11.94 -14.53 3.85
C LEU A 504 -11.66 -14.75 2.36
N HIS A 505 -12.56 -14.24 1.52
CA HIS A 505 -12.32 -14.19 0.09
C HIS A 505 -11.22 -13.15 -0.24
N TYR A 506 -10.77 -13.15 -1.47
CA TYR A 506 -9.69 -12.36 -2.03
C TYR A 506 -9.62 -10.86 -1.64
N ASP A 507 -10.76 -10.21 -1.34
CA ASP A 507 -10.89 -8.81 -0.87
C ASP A 507 -11.18 -8.71 0.63
N SER A 508 -10.66 -9.59 1.40
CA SER A 508 -11.07 -9.81 2.78
C SER A 508 -10.82 -8.64 3.72
N ASP A 509 -9.69 -7.95 3.60
CA ASP A 509 -9.35 -6.78 4.42
C ASP A 509 -10.35 -5.62 4.20
N ARG A 510 -10.61 -5.23 2.96
CA ARG A 510 -11.59 -4.19 2.62
C ARG A 510 -13.00 -4.55 3.06
N LYS A 511 -13.47 -5.77 2.76
CA LYS A 511 -14.81 -6.23 3.17
C LYS A 511 -14.96 -6.31 4.68
N LEU A 512 -13.90 -6.72 5.37
CA LEU A 512 -13.88 -6.77 6.83
C LEU A 512 -13.99 -5.35 7.41
N LEU A 513 -13.17 -4.42 6.94
CA LEU A 513 -13.19 -3.03 7.40
C LEU A 513 -14.52 -2.35 7.07
N ALA A 514 -15.10 -2.58 5.88
CA ALA A 514 -16.42 -2.05 5.53
C ALA A 514 -17.52 -2.56 6.47
N LYS A 515 -17.47 -3.82 6.90
CA LYS A 515 -18.40 -4.36 7.90
C LYS A 515 -18.17 -3.75 9.29
N LEU A 516 -16.92 -3.55 9.69
CA LEU A 516 -16.59 -2.87 10.94
C LEU A 516 -17.00 -1.40 10.90
N ASN A 517 -16.92 -0.73 9.74
CA ASN A 517 -17.34 0.66 9.59
C ASN A 517 -18.83 0.86 9.91
N ASN A 518 -19.65 -0.19 9.81
CA ASN A 518 -21.07 -0.17 10.21
C ASN A 518 -21.29 -0.36 11.73
N ILE A 519 -20.27 -0.11 12.55
CA ILE A 519 -20.36 0.02 14.00
C ILE A 519 -20.23 1.49 14.33
N TYR A 520 -21.19 2.01 15.08
CA TYR A 520 -21.32 3.44 15.31
C TYR A 520 -20.83 3.86 16.69
N LEU A 521 -20.39 5.10 16.76
CA LEU A 521 -20.18 5.89 17.97
C LEU A 521 -21.30 6.91 18.10
N LEU A 522 -21.83 7.05 19.30
CA LEU A 522 -22.86 8.02 19.66
C LEU A 522 -22.21 9.10 20.51
N LYS A 523 -22.48 10.38 20.22
CA LYS A 523 -22.02 11.48 21.06
C LYS A 523 -22.99 11.65 22.21
N CYS A 524 -22.53 11.35 23.43
CA CYS A 524 -23.24 11.57 24.68
C CYS A 524 -22.65 12.78 25.43
N PRO A 525 -23.34 13.35 26.42
CA PRO A 525 -22.78 14.43 27.24
C PRO A 525 -21.45 14.09 27.92
N SER A 526 -21.23 12.80 28.24
CA SER A 526 -20.00 12.27 28.84
C SER A 526 -18.88 11.97 27.83
N GLY A 527 -19.10 12.15 26.52
CA GLY A 527 -18.17 11.81 25.45
C GLY A 527 -18.73 10.80 24.45
N TRP A 528 -17.86 10.14 23.71
CA TRP A 528 -18.23 9.18 22.68
C TRP A 528 -18.41 7.77 23.24
N VAL A 529 -19.48 7.09 22.87
CA VAL A 529 -19.85 5.75 23.35
C VAL A 529 -20.16 4.86 22.17
N PHE A 530 -19.64 3.62 22.16
CA PHE A 530 -20.02 2.65 21.13
C PHE A 530 -21.47 2.18 21.28
N ASP A 531 -22.18 2.16 20.17
CA ASP A 531 -23.47 1.52 20.00
C ASP A 531 -23.36 -0.01 20.18
N GLU A 532 -24.49 -0.72 20.26
CA GLU A 532 -24.51 -2.16 20.41
C GLU A 532 -23.75 -2.88 19.28
N ILE A 533 -22.91 -3.84 19.66
CA ILE A 533 -22.10 -4.63 18.74
C ILE A 533 -22.64 -6.05 18.69
N SER A 534 -23.22 -6.46 17.56
CA SER A 534 -23.73 -7.82 17.36
C SER A 534 -22.62 -8.89 17.44
N GLY A 535 -23.00 -10.12 17.79
CA GLY A 535 -22.04 -11.23 17.93
C GLY A 535 -21.18 -11.45 16.69
N HIS A 536 -21.79 -11.39 15.48
CA HIS A 536 -21.05 -11.50 14.22
C HIS A 536 -20.01 -10.39 14.03
N LYS A 537 -20.30 -9.16 14.43
CA LYS A 537 -19.35 -8.04 14.35
C LYS A 537 -18.21 -8.20 15.38
N LYS A 538 -18.49 -8.78 16.56
CA LYS A 538 -17.44 -9.12 17.55
C LYS A 538 -16.43 -10.12 16.99
N ASP A 539 -16.88 -11.08 16.17
CA ASP A 539 -15.98 -12.05 15.53
C ASP A 539 -15.01 -11.40 14.54
N LEU A 540 -15.43 -10.30 13.86
CA LEU A 540 -14.53 -9.56 12.97
C LEU A 540 -13.34 -8.95 13.72
N PHE A 541 -13.53 -8.42 14.93
CA PHE A 541 -12.43 -7.93 15.76
C PHE A 541 -11.48 -9.07 16.16
N ARG A 542 -12.02 -10.25 16.48
CA ARG A 542 -11.20 -11.44 16.81
C ARG A 542 -10.34 -11.89 15.64
N ILE A 543 -10.88 -11.86 14.41
CA ILE A 543 -10.15 -12.24 13.18
C ILE A 543 -8.90 -11.39 12.99
N ILE A 544 -8.96 -10.09 13.31
CA ILE A 544 -7.82 -9.20 13.19
C ILE A 544 -7.04 -9.04 14.51
N GLY A 545 -7.38 -9.85 15.53
CA GLY A 545 -6.65 -9.89 16.81
C GLY A 545 -6.68 -8.58 17.58
N VAL A 546 -7.81 -7.84 17.54
CA VAL A 546 -7.99 -6.59 18.29
C VAL A 546 -9.11 -6.72 19.34
N PRO A 547 -9.03 -5.99 20.46
CA PRO A 547 -10.07 -6.02 21.47
C PRO A 547 -11.39 -5.47 20.91
N VAL A 548 -12.50 -6.11 21.28
CA VAL A 548 -13.83 -5.60 20.99
C VAL A 548 -14.04 -4.33 21.85
N PRO A 549 -14.49 -3.20 21.26
CA PRO A 549 -14.75 -2.01 22.06
C PRO A 549 -15.83 -2.27 23.12
N THR A 550 -15.66 -1.65 24.28
CA THR A 550 -16.64 -1.78 25.37
C THR A 550 -17.82 -0.87 25.09
N VAL A 551 -19.00 -1.48 24.96
CA VAL A 551 -20.27 -0.76 24.80
C VAL A 551 -20.60 0.00 26.08
N GLY A 552 -21.11 1.22 25.95
CA GLY A 552 -21.53 2.05 27.07
C GLY A 552 -20.42 2.69 27.89
N LYS A 553 -19.13 2.43 27.59
CA LYS A 553 -18.01 3.11 28.23
C LYS A 553 -17.57 4.30 27.38
N THR A 554 -17.46 5.45 28.00
CA THR A 554 -16.99 6.69 27.38
C THR A 554 -15.56 6.51 26.86
N MET A 555 -15.33 6.81 25.59
CA MET A 555 -13.98 7.02 25.08
C MET A 555 -13.54 8.41 25.54
N VAL A 556 -12.40 8.46 26.21
CA VAL A 556 -11.75 9.74 26.57
C VAL A 556 -11.23 10.32 25.25
N GLU A 557 -11.76 11.46 24.83
CA GLU A 557 -11.06 12.30 23.86
C GLU A 557 -9.75 12.70 24.52
N ASP A 558 -8.62 12.51 23.83
CA ASP A 558 -7.37 13.11 24.25
C ASP A 558 -7.59 14.62 24.25
N LYS A 559 -7.84 15.17 25.43
CA LYS A 559 -7.95 16.62 25.66
C LYS A 559 -6.55 17.23 25.69
N GLU A 560 -5.82 17.07 24.62
CA GLU A 560 -4.60 17.82 24.40
C GLU A 560 -4.88 18.89 23.33
N ASP A 561 -4.91 20.13 23.84
CA ASP A 561 -4.84 21.39 23.11
C ASP A 561 -6.00 21.73 22.13
N ASP A 562 -7.16 22.09 22.72
CA ASP A 562 -8.11 23.03 22.12
C ASP A 562 -7.61 24.50 22.20
N GLN A 563 -6.35 24.76 21.98
CA GLN A 563 -5.94 26.10 21.59
C GLN A 563 -6.33 26.28 20.12
N GLU A 564 -7.38 27.05 19.92
CA GLU A 564 -7.73 27.61 18.61
C GLU A 564 -6.53 28.39 18.08
N ILE A 565 -5.71 27.74 17.28
CA ILE A 565 -4.83 28.45 16.35
C ILE A 565 -5.75 28.87 15.20
N ASP A 566 -6.17 30.12 15.25
CA ASP A 566 -6.95 30.80 14.22
C ASP A 566 -6.15 30.73 12.90
N ILE A 567 -6.59 29.88 11.98
CA ILE A 567 -5.95 29.69 10.66
C ILE A 567 -6.32 30.88 9.74
N SER A 568 -7.00 31.90 10.25
CA SER A 568 -7.29 33.12 9.49
C SER A 568 -6.04 33.96 9.19
N ASP A 569 -4.94 33.79 9.94
CA ASP A 569 -3.70 34.54 9.72
C ASP A 569 -2.72 33.90 8.70
N ASP A 570 -2.95 32.65 8.26
CA ASP A 570 -2.06 31.99 7.26
C ASP A 570 -2.47 32.29 5.81
N THR A 571 -3.52 33.09 5.61
CA THR A 571 -3.94 33.56 4.26
C THR A 571 -3.23 34.82 3.79
N SER A 572 -2.35 35.44 4.59
CA SER A 572 -1.72 36.71 4.26
C SER A 572 -0.25 36.64 3.83
N MET A 573 0.38 35.45 3.75
CA MET A 573 1.82 35.36 3.46
C MET A 573 2.24 34.61 2.20
N ASP A 574 1.35 34.06 1.38
CA ASP A 574 1.71 33.39 0.12
C ASP A 574 0.87 33.81 -1.10
N ILE A 575 0.49 35.09 -1.19
CA ILE A 575 0.26 35.70 -2.49
C ILE A 575 1.59 36.29 -2.91
N ALA A 576 2.49 35.44 -3.37
CA ALA A 576 3.66 35.88 -4.09
C ALA A 576 3.23 36.53 -5.43
N LEU A 577 3.84 37.61 -5.75
CA LEU A 577 3.64 38.49 -6.87
C LEU A 577 3.65 37.85 -8.30
N ASP A 578 3.74 36.55 -8.42
CA ASP A 578 3.81 35.82 -9.69
C ASP A 578 2.44 35.50 -10.33
N ASP A 579 1.32 35.68 -9.60
CA ASP A 579 -0.02 35.41 -10.14
C ASP A 579 -0.72 36.64 -10.77
N LEU A 580 -0.04 37.79 -10.81
CA LEU A 580 -0.58 39.05 -11.37
C LEU A 580 -0.08 39.38 -12.77
N GLU A 581 0.82 38.62 -13.38
CA GLU A 581 1.31 38.87 -14.74
C GLU A 581 0.65 38.01 -15.83
N ASN A 582 -0.37 37.19 -15.52
CA ASN A 582 -1.13 36.42 -16.51
C ASN A 582 -2.65 36.61 -16.38
N LEU A 583 -3.09 37.87 -16.31
CA LEU A 583 -4.47 38.28 -16.63
C LEU A 583 -4.49 39.10 -17.88
#